data_da8fdf1080296bade4e475594b23e8ac
#
_entry.id   da8fdf1080296bade4e475594b23e8ac
#
_cell.length_a   1.000
_cell.length_b   1.000
_cell.length_c   1.000
_cell.angle_alpha   90.00
_cell.angle_beta   90.00
_cell.angle_gamma   90.00
#
_symmetry.space_group_name_H-M   'P 1'
#
loop_
_entity.id
_entity.type
_entity.pdbx_description
1 polymer ?
#
loop_
_entity_poly.entity_id
_entity_poly.type
_entity_poly.pdbx_seq_one_letter_code
_entity_poly.pdbx_strand_id
1 'polypeptide(L)'
;MQYIKTHWDASVAAKKPGEPLDSELRKWYYDKARHNLRFFTFHSSTPSPVVSDEMRSAFFNCAVRGQPFPVISSAGIKSAADVRMPDPTFSTFLKELPVFPEELLEGSKSIVAALREKGMLKDITFVDVLKELRERPLPEEEMVACLQWWINTSQQETTGMSDIRRELVGAAVLTVGSQDGGDERIIPLEGIQTFLNPRNVVVPVDGPLPAHLLPMSVSRKFDSAQLQKSLQWRELTALEWLQHIVDPKVYTQKNDFNIVESPVWADRVLQVLGRCWPTLSKVNQTSAIGLLDKLACIPTSAGMKMPSDAYFSNVDIFHDLPIVSLPSGVQIKGNLEKLLTDLGVRKHVDLQVIFNRHVFHSPARRLSNPTAAG
;
A
#
# COMPACT_ATOMS: atom_id res chain seq x y z
N MET A 1 -25.91 35.27 -11.56
CA MET A 1 -25.39 34.07 -10.88
C MET A 1 -26.48 33.04 -10.53
N GLN A 2 -27.64 33.44 -9.98
CA GLN A 2 -28.72 32.47 -9.65
C GLN A 2 -29.21 31.65 -10.86
N TYR A 3 -29.37 32.27 -12.03
CA TYR A 3 -29.70 31.55 -13.26
C TYR A 3 -28.63 30.51 -13.65
N ILE A 4 -27.36 30.90 -13.59
CA ILE A 4 -26.22 29.97 -13.87
C ILE A 4 -26.23 28.82 -12.89
N LYS A 5 -26.47 29.09 -11.60
CA LYS A 5 -26.56 28.06 -10.57
C LYS A 5 -27.66 27.04 -10.87
N THR A 6 -28.87 27.53 -11.15
CA THR A 6 -30.02 26.63 -11.43
C THR A 6 -29.75 25.76 -12.65
N HIS A 7 -29.15 26.31 -13.70
CA HIS A 7 -28.79 25.56 -14.91
C HIS A 7 -27.66 24.54 -14.66
N TRP A 8 -26.64 24.95 -13.90
CA TRP A 8 -25.55 24.03 -13.51
C TRP A 8 -26.11 22.85 -12.70
N ASP A 9 -26.85 23.13 -11.64
CA ASP A 9 -27.41 22.11 -10.77
C ASP A 9 -28.31 21.13 -11.56
N ALA A 10 -29.13 21.62 -12.48
CA ALA A 10 -29.95 20.80 -13.36
C ALA A 10 -29.11 19.93 -14.32
N SER A 11 -28.00 20.47 -14.87
CA SER A 11 -27.13 19.74 -15.78
C SER A 11 -26.33 18.64 -15.06
N VAL A 12 -25.94 18.88 -13.81
CA VAL A 12 -25.28 17.86 -12.98
C VAL A 12 -26.26 16.76 -12.58
N ALA A 13 -27.49 17.14 -12.17
CA ALA A 13 -28.52 16.17 -11.78
C ALA A 13 -28.99 15.27 -12.93
N ALA A 14 -28.83 15.70 -14.18
CA ALA A 14 -29.19 14.91 -15.38
C ALA A 14 -28.11 13.85 -15.73
N LYS A 15 -26.95 13.86 -15.08
CA LYS A 15 -25.84 12.95 -15.35
C LYS A 15 -25.77 11.81 -14.32
N LYS A 16 -25.08 10.71 -14.69
CA LYS A 16 -24.78 9.65 -13.74
C LYS A 16 -23.76 10.12 -12.70
N PRO A 17 -23.81 9.61 -11.47
CA PRO A 17 -22.81 9.91 -10.44
C PRO A 17 -21.40 9.67 -10.96
N GLY A 18 -20.50 10.66 -10.79
CA GLY A 18 -19.11 10.59 -11.22
C GLY A 18 -18.85 10.93 -12.70
N GLU A 19 -19.87 11.16 -13.51
CA GLU A 19 -19.70 11.57 -14.91
C GLU A 19 -19.44 13.10 -14.99
N PRO A 20 -18.29 13.55 -15.56
CA PRO A 20 -18.00 14.98 -15.66
C PRO A 20 -18.95 15.69 -16.62
N LEU A 21 -19.17 16.97 -16.41
CA LEU A 21 -19.89 17.80 -17.38
C LEU A 21 -19.16 17.81 -18.72
N ASP A 22 -19.93 17.81 -19.80
CA ASP A 22 -19.41 17.98 -21.15
C ASP A 22 -18.54 19.25 -21.25
N SER A 23 -17.43 19.16 -21.99
CA SER A 23 -16.45 20.24 -22.10
C SER A 23 -17.04 21.53 -22.68
N GLU A 24 -17.94 21.42 -23.67
CA GLU A 24 -18.61 22.56 -24.30
C GLU A 24 -19.60 23.24 -23.34
N LEU A 25 -20.36 22.42 -22.60
CA LEU A 25 -21.28 22.92 -21.59
C LEU A 25 -20.54 23.60 -20.44
N ARG A 26 -19.44 23.04 -19.96
CA ARG A 26 -18.58 23.64 -18.94
C ARG A 26 -17.97 24.96 -19.43
N LYS A 27 -17.48 25.00 -20.65
CA LYS A 27 -16.97 26.22 -21.29
C LYS A 27 -18.04 27.30 -21.35
N TRP A 28 -19.27 26.96 -21.74
CA TRP A 28 -20.39 27.89 -21.74
C TRP A 28 -20.65 28.48 -20.34
N TYR A 29 -20.67 27.66 -19.29
CA TYR A 29 -20.81 28.14 -17.91
C TYR A 29 -19.67 29.08 -17.51
N TYR A 30 -18.45 28.75 -17.86
CA TYR A 30 -17.29 29.59 -17.55
C TYR A 30 -17.32 30.92 -18.29
N ASP A 31 -17.75 30.94 -19.53
CA ASP A 31 -17.92 32.20 -20.30
C ASP A 31 -18.99 33.08 -19.69
N LYS A 32 -20.11 32.52 -19.25
CA LYS A 32 -21.14 33.25 -18.53
C LYS A 32 -20.66 33.77 -17.17
N ALA A 33 -19.94 32.95 -16.41
CA ALA A 33 -19.34 33.39 -15.14
C ALA A 33 -18.31 34.52 -15.38
N ARG A 34 -17.43 34.36 -16.37
CA ARG A 34 -16.44 35.38 -16.76
C ARG A 34 -17.10 36.69 -17.11
N HIS A 35 -18.19 36.66 -17.86
CA HIS A 35 -18.95 37.85 -18.18
C HIS A 35 -19.50 38.54 -16.91
N ASN A 36 -20.07 37.80 -16.00
CA ASN A 36 -20.57 38.34 -14.75
C ASN A 36 -19.45 38.88 -13.85
N LEU A 37 -18.32 38.19 -13.79
CA LEU A 37 -17.15 38.65 -13.02
C LEU A 37 -16.55 39.93 -13.62
N ARG A 38 -16.48 40.06 -14.95
CA ARG A 38 -16.03 41.29 -15.63
C ARG A 38 -16.87 42.50 -15.29
N PHE A 39 -18.13 42.32 -15.00
CA PHE A 39 -18.98 43.41 -14.55
C PHE A 39 -18.49 44.09 -13.26
N PHE A 40 -17.81 43.34 -12.41
CA PHE A 40 -17.20 43.81 -11.16
C PHE A 40 -15.70 44.13 -11.28
N THR A 41 -15.06 43.72 -12.38
CA THR A 41 -13.64 44.02 -12.62
C THR A 41 -13.51 45.29 -13.42
N PHE A 42 -13.19 46.39 -12.74
CA PHE A 42 -12.82 47.62 -13.41
C PHE A 42 -11.37 47.49 -13.87
N HIS A 43 -11.20 47.39 -15.16
CA HIS A 43 -9.91 47.68 -15.75
C HIS A 43 -9.81 49.20 -15.87
N SER A 44 -8.67 49.80 -15.51
CA SER A 44 -8.42 51.23 -15.68
C SER A 44 -8.60 51.71 -17.13
N SER A 45 -8.51 50.83 -18.13
CA SER A 45 -8.71 51.09 -19.55
C SER A 45 -10.16 50.99 -20.01
N THR A 46 -11.08 50.47 -19.23
CA THR A 46 -12.51 50.38 -19.54
C THR A 46 -13.34 50.72 -18.31
N PRO A 47 -13.37 51.98 -17.89
CA PRO A 47 -14.23 52.37 -16.77
C PRO A 47 -15.67 52.12 -17.14
N SER A 48 -16.36 51.26 -16.40
CA SER A 48 -17.81 51.17 -16.51
C SER A 48 -18.42 52.44 -15.90
N PRO A 49 -19.17 53.22 -16.62
CA PRO A 49 -19.80 54.44 -16.09
C PRO A 49 -20.90 54.11 -15.06
N VAL A 50 -21.24 52.85 -14.89
CA VAL A 50 -22.38 52.38 -14.09
C VAL A 50 -22.02 52.00 -12.67
N VAL A 51 -20.76 51.68 -12.38
CA VAL A 51 -20.36 51.22 -11.03
C VAL A 51 -19.13 51.96 -10.55
N SER A 52 -19.31 52.82 -9.53
CA SER A 52 -18.23 53.56 -8.90
C SER A 52 -17.40 52.68 -7.95
N ASP A 53 -16.21 53.16 -7.57
CA ASP A 53 -15.38 52.49 -6.56
C ASP A 53 -16.09 52.38 -5.21
N GLU A 54 -16.95 53.34 -4.90
CA GLU A 54 -17.79 53.32 -3.70
C GLU A 54 -18.80 52.17 -3.71
N MET A 55 -19.50 52.02 -4.85
CA MET A 55 -20.45 50.90 -5.02
C MET A 55 -19.73 49.52 -4.95
N ARG A 56 -18.53 49.39 -5.52
CA ARG A 56 -17.71 48.20 -5.43
C ARG A 56 -17.28 47.92 -4.00
N SER A 57 -16.80 48.95 -3.30
CA SER A 57 -16.44 48.84 -1.87
C SER A 57 -17.64 48.50 -1.01
N ALA A 58 -18.79 49.10 -1.25
CA ALA A 58 -20.04 48.79 -0.56
C ALA A 58 -20.47 47.33 -0.80
N PHE A 59 -20.36 46.84 -2.05
CA PHE A 59 -20.66 45.48 -2.42
C PHE A 59 -19.77 44.48 -1.70
N PHE A 60 -18.45 44.66 -1.70
CA PHE A 60 -17.53 43.81 -0.98
C PHE A 60 -17.72 43.87 0.55
N ASN A 61 -18.04 45.04 1.10
CA ASN A 61 -18.34 45.18 2.51
C ASN A 61 -19.65 44.44 2.91
N CYS A 62 -20.65 44.45 2.02
CA CYS A 62 -21.85 43.63 2.22
C CYS A 62 -21.56 42.13 2.16
N ALA A 63 -20.73 41.70 1.22
CA ALA A 63 -20.30 40.29 1.11
C ALA A 63 -19.56 39.81 2.35
N VAL A 64 -18.79 40.69 3.00
CA VAL A 64 -18.08 40.40 4.26
C VAL A 64 -19.00 40.33 5.49
N ARG A 65 -20.17 41.02 5.45
CA ARG A 65 -21.12 41.02 6.56
C ARG A 65 -22.04 39.78 6.66
N GLY A 66 -21.61 38.65 6.17
CA GLY A 66 -22.30 37.35 6.30
C GLY A 66 -23.21 36.98 5.13
N GLN A 67 -23.21 37.78 4.05
CA GLN A 67 -23.86 37.37 2.79
C GLN A 67 -22.86 36.59 1.94
N PRO A 68 -23.15 35.35 1.51
CA PRO A 68 -22.26 34.55 0.68
C PRO A 68 -22.08 35.23 -0.69
N PHE A 69 -20.84 35.59 -1.03
CA PHE A 69 -20.51 36.03 -2.37
C PHE A 69 -20.38 34.80 -3.28
N PRO A 70 -21.29 34.60 -4.25
CA PRO A 70 -21.29 33.41 -5.08
C PRO A 70 -20.22 33.50 -6.16
N VAL A 71 -19.38 32.46 -6.28
CA VAL A 71 -18.44 32.27 -7.37
C VAL A 71 -18.66 30.93 -8.03
N ILE A 72 -18.25 30.80 -9.28
CA ILE A 72 -18.20 29.51 -9.94
C ILE A 72 -16.96 28.74 -9.45
N SER A 73 -17.11 27.44 -9.22
CA SER A 73 -16.04 26.55 -8.84
C SER A 73 -16.10 25.26 -9.63
N SER A 74 -15.12 24.38 -9.47
CA SER A 74 -15.13 23.01 -10.00
C SER A 74 -16.39 22.22 -9.60
N ALA A 75 -16.94 22.51 -8.40
CA ALA A 75 -18.14 21.88 -7.84
C ALA A 75 -19.42 22.74 -8.00
N GLY A 76 -19.46 23.62 -9.01
CA GLY A 76 -20.60 24.53 -9.28
C GLY A 76 -20.48 25.87 -8.58
N ILE A 77 -21.63 26.54 -8.38
CA ILE A 77 -21.69 27.84 -7.72
C ILE A 77 -21.64 27.65 -6.21
N LYS A 78 -20.58 28.15 -5.58
CA LYS A 78 -20.37 28.10 -4.13
C LYS A 78 -20.12 29.49 -3.56
N SER A 79 -20.15 29.62 -2.24
CA SER A 79 -19.66 30.83 -1.58
C SER A 79 -18.14 30.99 -1.81
N ALA A 80 -17.69 32.21 -2.11
CA ALA A 80 -16.25 32.47 -2.27
C ALA A 80 -15.41 32.11 -1.04
N ALA A 81 -15.99 32.07 0.14
CA ALA A 81 -15.33 31.64 1.36
C ALA A 81 -15.01 30.13 1.39
N ASP A 82 -15.84 29.35 0.69
CA ASP A 82 -15.73 27.87 0.63
C ASP A 82 -14.89 27.39 -0.56
N VAL A 83 -14.55 28.30 -1.49
CA VAL A 83 -13.77 27.98 -2.69
C VAL A 83 -12.29 28.23 -2.44
N ARG A 84 -11.45 27.36 -2.93
CA ARG A 84 -10.00 27.47 -2.83
C ARG A 84 -9.39 27.93 -4.15
N MET A 85 -8.20 28.51 -4.03
CA MET A 85 -7.39 28.81 -5.22
C MET A 85 -6.87 27.52 -5.85
N PRO A 86 -6.83 27.43 -7.19
CA PRO A 86 -6.26 26.26 -7.84
C PRO A 86 -4.77 26.13 -7.55
N ASP A 87 -4.34 24.91 -7.31
CA ASP A 87 -2.94 24.54 -7.19
C ASP A 87 -2.73 23.18 -7.87
N PRO A 88 -1.87 23.10 -8.89
CA PRO A 88 -1.63 21.87 -9.65
C PRO A 88 -1.19 20.69 -8.77
N THR A 89 -0.53 20.96 -7.64
CA THR A 89 -0.05 19.95 -6.71
C THR A 89 -1.19 19.07 -6.15
N PHE A 90 -2.37 19.66 -5.96
CA PHE A 90 -3.52 19.01 -5.37
C PHE A 90 -4.55 18.51 -6.41
N SER A 91 -4.48 18.98 -7.65
CA SER A 91 -5.48 18.72 -8.68
C SER A 91 -5.72 17.23 -8.96
N THR A 92 -4.72 16.39 -8.70
CA THR A 92 -4.81 14.94 -8.94
C THR A 92 -5.68 14.23 -7.91
N PHE A 93 -5.62 14.61 -6.62
CA PHE A 93 -6.26 13.86 -5.54
C PHE A 93 -7.33 14.62 -4.75
N LEU A 94 -7.41 15.98 -4.85
CA LEU A 94 -8.52 16.75 -4.30
C LEU A 94 -9.58 16.96 -5.39
N LYS A 95 -10.56 16.07 -5.48
CA LYS A 95 -11.60 16.09 -6.53
C LYS A 95 -12.90 16.74 -6.08
N GLU A 96 -13.25 16.59 -4.80
CA GLU A 96 -14.49 17.11 -4.23
C GLU A 96 -14.36 18.53 -3.70
N LEU A 97 -13.13 18.98 -3.42
CA LEU A 97 -12.86 20.33 -2.95
C LEU A 97 -13.28 21.37 -4.01
N PRO A 98 -14.14 22.35 -3.68
CA PRO A 98 -14.48 23.42 -4.60
C PRO A 98 -13.27 24.31 -4.90
N VAL A 99 -12.78 24.28 -6.13
CA VAL A 99 -11.61 25.05 -6.57
C VAL A 99 -12.04 26.07 -7.62
N PHE A 100 -11.47 27.29 -7.57
CA PHE A 100 -11.71 28.31 -8.57
C PHE A 100 -11.11 27.87 -9.91
N PRO A 101 -11.85 27.97 -11.04
CA PRO A 101 -11.36 27.50 -12.32
C PRO A 101 -10.15 28.29 -12.82
N GLU A 102 -9.08 27.58 -13.21
CA GLU A 102 -7.85 28.19 -13.72
C GLU A 102 -8.11 29.05 -14.95
N GLU A 103 -9.04 28.64 -15.82
CA GLU A 103 -9.42 29.33 -17.05
C GLU A 103 -10.02 30.73 -16.79
N LEU A 104 -10.48 31.00 -15.58
CA LEU A 104 -11.03 32.27 -15.18
C LEU A 104 -10.00 33.20 -14.52
N LEU A 105 -8.83 32.70 -14.11
CA LEU A 105 -7.85 33.48 -13.36
C LEU A 105 -7.36 34.71 -14.14
N GLU A 106 -6.98 34.56 -15.41
CA GLU A 106 -6.45 35.67 -16.21
C GLU A 106 -7.44 36.81 -16.39
N GLY A 107 -8.72 36.46 -16.64
CA GLY A 107 -9.77 37.46 -16.85
C GLY A 107 -10.35 38.07 -15.57
N SER A 108 -9.90 37.60 -14.40
CA SER A 108 -10.51 37.92 -13.09
C SER A 108 -9.50 38.37 -12.04
N LYS A 109 -8.27 38.70 -12.41
CA LYS A 109 -7.16 39.00 -11.47
C LYS A 109 -7.52 40.03 -10.39
N SER A 110 -8.19 41.13 -10.77
CA SER A 110 -8.53 42.17 -9.81
C SER A 110 -9.60 41.73 -8.79
N ILE A 111 -10.60 40.98 -9.23
CA ILE A 111 -11.64 40.50 -8.31
C ILE A 111 -11.10 39.35 -7.43
N VAL A 112 -10.27 38.46 -7.98
CA VAL A 112 -9.59 37.44 -7.20
C VAL A 112 -8.74 38.06 -6.09
N ALA A 113 -7.95 39.11 -6.43
CA ALA A 113 -7.14 39.83 -5.44
C ALA A 113 -8.01 40.47 -4.34
N ALA A 114 -9.11 41.13 -4.72
CA ALA A 114 -10.04 41.73 -3.77
C ALA A 114 -10.73 40.71 -2.87
N LEU A 115 -11.12 39.56 -3.41
CA LEU A 115 -11.71 38.47 -2.62
C LEU A 115 -10.69 37.85 -1.65
N ARG A 116 -9.44 37.66 -2.10
CA ARG A 116 -8.36 37.19 -1.21
C ARG A 116 -8.06 38.16 -0.09
N GLU A 117 -8.00 39.45 -0.36
CA GLU A 117 -7.82 40.51 0.65
C GLU A 117 -8.93 40.47 1.71
N LYS A 118 -10.15 40.10 1.33
CA LYS A 118 -11.29 39.95 2.23
C LYS A 118 -11.35 38.56 2.92
N GLY A 119 -10.30 37.74 2.80
CA GLY A 119 -10.23 36.41 3.39
C GLY A 119 -11.04 35.33 2.69
N MET A 120 -11.46 35.60 1.44
CA MET A 120 -12.14 34.66 0.54
C MET A 120 -11.15 34.11 -0.48
N LEU A 121 -11.50 33.03 -1.20
CA LEU A 121 -10.63 32.36 -2.16
C LEU A 121 -9.23 32.07 -1.55
N LYS A 122 -9.22 31.38 -0.44
CA LYS A 122 -7.99 31.03 0.27
C LYS A 122 -7.21 29.97 -0.48
N ASP A 123 -5.93 29.87 -0.19
CA ASP A 123 -5.11 28.77 -0.67
C ASP A 123 -5.55 27.46 0.01
N ILE A 124 -5.26 26.32 -0.65
CA ILE A 124 -5.55 24.99 -0.11
C ILE A 124 -4.70 24.76 1.14
N THR A 125 -5.33 24.30 2.18
CA THR A 125 -4.69 24.04 3.48
C THR A 125 -4.65 22.55 3.78
N PHE A 126 -3.82 22.14 4.74
CA PHE A 126 -3.80 20.77 5.25
C PHE A 126 -5.19 20.31 5.78
N VAL A 127 -5.97 21.22 6.35
CA VAL A 127 -7.33 20.91 6.82
C VAL A 127 -8.26 20.53 5.66
N ASP A 128 -8.11 21.20 4.51
CA ASP A 128 -8.88 20.86 3.31
C ASP A 128 -8.50 19.47 2.78
N VAL A 129 -7.20 19.13 2.81
CA VAL A 129 -6.72 17.78 2.46
C VAL A 129 -7.32 16.73 3.40
N LEU A 130 -7.24 16.94 4.71
CA LEU A 130 -7.80 15.99 5.69
C LEU A 130 -9.31 15.81 5.52
N LYS A 131 -10.02 16.89 5.17
CA LYS A 131 -11.47 16.81 4.93
C LYS A 131 -11.77 15.86 3.78
N GLU A 132 -11.12 16.03 2.64
CA GLU A 132 -11.30 15.17 1.47
C GLU A 132 -10.94 13.71 1.77
N LEU A 133 -9.82 13.47 2.45
CA LEU A 133 -9.37 12.12 2.81
C LEU A 133 -10.35 11.38 3.74
N ARG A 134 -11.10 12.10 4.56
CA ARG A 134 -12.15 11.54 5.43
C ARG A 134 -13.47 11.28 4.70
N GLU A 135 -13.75 12.05 3.65
CA GLU A 135 -15.00 11.97 2.91
C GLU A 135 -15.01 10.83 1.88
N ARG A 136 -13.85 10.46 1.33
CA ARG A 136 -13.75 9.39 0.35
C ARG A 136 -12.42 8.64 0.37
N PRO A 137 -12.42 7.34 0.03
CA PRO A 137 -11.19 6.61 -0.24
C PRO A 137 -10.56 7.08 -1.56
N LEU A 138 -9.23 7.01 -1.65
CA LEU A 138 -8.47 7.39 -2.83
C LEU A 138 -8.10 6.15 -3.67
N PRO A 139 -8.31 6.16 -4.99
CA PRO A 139 -7.71 5.20 -5.90
C PRO A 139 -6.17 5.26 -5.86
N GLU A 140 -5.50 4.23 -6.35
CA GLU A 140 -4.04 4.12 -6.29
C GLU A 140 -3.31 5.34 -6.86
N GLU A 141 -3.74 5.88 -8.01
CA GLU A 141 -3.10 7.04 -8.64
C GLU A 141 -3.24 8.31 -7.79
N GLU A 142 -4.40 8.53 -7.24
CA GLU A 142 -4.65 9.67 -6.35
C GLU A 142 -3.90 9.53 -5.03
N MET A 143 -3.84 8.31 -4.48
CA MET A 143 -3.06 8.02 -3.28
C MET A 143 -1.55 8.25 -3.51
N VAL A 144 -1.02 7.84 -4.65
CA VAL A 144 0.37 8.11 -5.03
C VAL A 144 0.64 9.62 -5.07
N ALA A 145 -0.25 10.39 -5.68
CA ALA A 145 -0.12 11.86 -5.73
C ALA A 145 -0.18 12.49 -4.32
N CYS A 146 -1.11 12.03 -3.48
CA CYS A 146 -1.23 12.48 -2.08
C CYS A 146 0.03 12.18 -1.27
N LEU A 147 0.55 10.96 -1.35
CA LEU A 147 1.78 10.57 -0.66
C LEU A 147 3.01 11.32 -1.20
N GLN A 148 3.09 11.55 -2.51
CA GLN A 148 4.18 12.35 -3.10
C GLN A 148 4.14 13.81 -2.60
N TRP A 149 2.97 14.41 -2.54
CA TRP A 149 2.78 15.73 -1.94
C TRP A 149 3.25 15.74 -0.47
N TRP A 150 2.83 14.76 0.33
CA TRP A 150 3.24 14.64 1.72
C TRP A 150 4.76 14.50 1.87
N ILE A 151 5.39 13.63 1.08
CA ILE A 151 6.84 13.44 1.09
C ILE A 151 7.57 14.75 0.83
N ASN A 152 7.14 15.51 -0.18
CA ASN A 152 7.74 16.79 -0.54
C ASN A 152 7.56 17.83 0.58
N THR A 153 6.35 17.90 1.17
CA THR A 153 6.03 18.82 2.26
C THR A 153 6.82 18.49 3.53
N SER A 154 6.89 17.21 3.89
CA SER A 154 7.57 16.74 5.10
C SER A 154 9.10 16.97 5.10
N GLN A 155 9.69 17.21 3.93
CA GLN A 155 11.12 17.54 3.82
C GLN A 155 11.43 19.00 4.15
N GLN A 156 10.45 19.89 4.06
CA GLN A 156 10.61 21.34 4.20
C GLN A 156 10.39 21.81 5.64
N GLU A 157 9.58 21.10 6.44
CA GLU A 157 9.21 21.50 7.80
C GLU A 157 9.76 20.50 8.82
N THR A 158 10.17 21.01 9.99
CA THR A 158 10.85 20.19 11.00
C THR A 158 10.08 20.03 12.31
N THR A 159 9.13 20.95 12.62
CA THR A 159 8.43 20.97 13.90
C THR A 159 6.97 20.57 13.76
N GLY A 160 6.48 19.64 14.58
CA GLY A 160 5.06 19.21 14.57
C GLY A 160 4.68 18.18 13.49
N MET A 161 5.62 17.77 12.64
CA MET A 161 5.33 16.87 11.50
C MET A 161 4.86 15.48 11.91
N SER A 162 5.20 15.01 13.10
CA SER A 162 4.74 13.70 13.61
C SER A 162 3.22 13.66 13.83
N ASP A 163 2.65 14.74 14.35
CA ASP A 163 1.21 14.83 14.62
C ASP A 163 0.44 14.99 13.30
N ILE A 164 0.93 15.85 12.41
CA ILE A 164 0.37 16.05 11.07
C ILE A 164 0.40 14.73 10.27
N ARG A 165 1.52 13.99 10.31
CA ARG A 165 1.62 12.67 9.70
C ARG A 165 0.58 11.70 10.26
N ARG A 166 0.42 11.66 11.57
CA ARG A 166 -0.56 10.77 12.22
C ARG A 166 -1.98 11.09 11.78
N GLU A 167 -2.33 12.37 11.67
CA GLU A 167 -3.64 12.81 11.18
C GLU A 167 -3.85 12.43 9.70
N LEU A 168 -2.84 12.63 8.85
CA LEU A 168 -2.89 12.25 7.44
C LEU A 168 -3.11 10.74 7.27
N VAL A 169 -2.27 9.94 7.92
CA VAL A 169 -2.33 8.48 7.84
C VAL A 169 -3.64 7.94 8.43
N GLY A 170 -4.13 8.55 9.52
CA GLY A 170 -5.41 8.19 10.13
C GLY A 170 -6.65 8.57 9.31
N ALA A 171 -6.53 9.59 8.44
CA ALA A 171 -7.62 10.01 7.56
C ALA A 171 -7.64 9.28 6.22
N ALA A 172 -6.48 8.90 5.70
CA ALA A 172 -6.35 8.40 4.34
C ALA A 172 -6.72 6.92 4.21
N VAL A 173 -7.53 6.61 3.20
CA VAL A 173 -7.97 5.26 2.86
C VAL A 173 -7.68 5.01 1.37
N LEU A 174 -6.97 3.92 1.09
CA LEU A 174 -6.61 3.49 -0.26
C LEU A 174 -7.64 2.49 -0.79
N THR A 175 -8.09 2.68 -2.03
CA THR A 175 -8.85 1.68 -2.78
C THR A 175 -7.96 1.03 -3.82
N VAL A 176 -7.87 -0.29 -3.78
CA VAL A 176 -7.14 -1.12 -4.75
C VAL A 176 -8.13 -1.92 -5.56
N GLY A 177 -8.12 -1.74 -6.88
CA GLY A 177 -8.92 -2.54 -7.80
C GLY A 177 -8.47 -4.00 -7.82
N SER A 178 -9.41 -4.94 -7.87
CA SER A 178 -9.08 -6.34 -8.09
C SER A 178 -8.70 -6.56 -9.55
N GLN A 179 -7.51 -7.15 -9.80
CA GLN A 179 -7.06 -7.50 -11.16
C GLN A 179 -7.93 -8.59 -11.80
N ASP A 180 -8.69 -9.34 -11.01
CA ASP A 180 -9.51 -10.48 -11.45
C ASP A 180 -11.02 -10.20 -11.49
N GLY A 181 -11.43 -8.91 -11.48
CA GLY A 181 -12.85 -8.53 -11.50
C GLY A 181 -13.59 -8.84 -10.18
N GLY A 182 -12.87 -9.06 -9.10
CA GLY A 182 -13.41 -9.18 -7.74
C GLY A 182 -13.70 -7.82 -7.09
N ASP A 183 -14.19 -7.86 -5.87
CA ASP A 183 -14.52 -6.66 -5.09
C ASP A 183 -13.31 -5.75 -4.84
N GLU A 184 -13.52 -4.44 -4.89
CA GLU A 184 -12.52 -3.45 -4.53
C GLU A 184 -12.07 -3.65 -3.08
N ARG A 185 -10.76 -3.68 -2.87
CA ARG A 185 -10.18 -3.78 -1.53
C ARG A 185 -9.91 -2.40 -0.96
N ILE A 186 -10.46 -2.12 0.20
CA ILE A 186 -10.27 -0.88 0.95
C ILE A 186 -9.19 -1.10 2.02
N ILE A 187 -8.17 -0.25 2.02
CA ILE A 187 -7.01 -0.35 2.93
C ILE A 187 -6.82 0.99 3.64
N PRO A 188 -7.15 1.10 4.94
CA PRO A 188 -6.80 2.27 5.73
C PRO A 188 -5.28 2.39 5.87
N LEU A 189 -4.72 3.58 5.62
CA LEU A 189 -3.28 3.80 5.75
C LEU A 189 -2.79 3.70 7.20
N GLU A 190 -3.64 3.92 8.17
CA GLU A 190 -3.33 3.75 9.60
C GLU A 190 -2.86 2.31 9.91
N GLY A 191 -3.42 1.32 9.19
CA GLY A 191 -3.02 -0.08 9.30
C GLY A 191 -1.69 -0.41 8.63
N ILE A 192 -1.14 0.46 7.78
CA ILE A 192 0.10 0.21 7.04
C ILE A 192 1.29 0.49 7.93
N GLN A 193 2.20 -0.49 8.04
CA GLN A 193 3.44 -0.38 8.81
C GLN A 193 4.67 -0.71 7.99
N THR A 194 4.49 -1.52 6.94
CA THR A 194 5.59 -2.06 6.14
C THR A 194 5.32 -1.92 4.64
N PHE A 195 6.39 -1.97 3.86
CA PHE A 195 6.34 -2.00 2.40
C PHE A 195 7.39 -2.97 1.85
N LEU A 196 7.20 -3.43 0.61
CA LEU A 196 8.23 -4.16 -0.13
C LEU A 196 9.11 -3.17 -0.89
N ASN A 197 10.44 -3.36 -0.76
CA ASN A 197 11.38 -2.59 -1.56
C ASN A 197 11.34 -3.10 -3.02
N PRO A 198 10.90 -2.28 -3.98
CA PRO A 198 10.76 -2.71 -5.37
C PRO A 198 12.08 -3.03 -6.06
N ARG A 199 13.20 -2.50 -5.54
CA ARG A 199 14.56 -2.76 -6.07
C ARG A 199 15.18 -4.04 -5.51
N ASN A 200 14.67 -4.53 -4.39
CA ASN A 200 15.17 -5.72 -3.73
C ASN A 200 14.00 -6.52 -3.12
N VAL A 201 13.21 -7.14 -3.97
CA VAL A 201 12.09 -7.98 -3.53
C VAL A 201 12.65 -9.28 -2.98
N VAL A 202 12.65 -9.39 -1.66
CA VAL A 202 13.20 -10.54 -0.94
C VAL A 202 12.20 -11.70 -0.89
N VAL A 203 10.90 -11.40 -0.79
CA VAL A 203 9.83 -12.39 -0.57
C VAL A 203 8.95 -12.58 -1.82
N PRO A 204 8.32 -13.74 -2.02
CA PRO A 204 7.41 -13.97 -3.14
C PRO A 204 6.17 -13.08 -3.05
N VAL A 205 5.91 -12.29 -4.09
CA VAL A 205 4.75 -11.37 -4.14
C VAL A 205 3.44 -12.05 -4.53
N ASP A 206 3.51 -13.25 -5.08
CA ASP A 206 2.40 -14.11 -5.47
C ASP A 206 1.92 -15.03 -4.33
N GLY A 207 2.60 -15.00 -3.19
CA GLY A 207 2.23 -15.73 -1.97
C GLY A 207 1.49 -14.87 -0.93
N PRO A 208 1.18 -15.45 0.24
CA PRO A 208 0.58 -14.72 1.35
C PRO A 208 1.49 -13.59 1.83
N LEU A 209 0.92 -12.39 1.94
CA LEU A 209 1.58 -11.20 2.44
C LEU A 209 0.79 -10.62 3.62
N PRO A 210 1.48 -9.97 4.60
CA PRO A 210 0.81 -9.36 5.74
C PRO A 210 -0.21 -8.29 5.34
N ALA A 211 -1.32 -8.20 6.07
CA ALA A 211 -2.37 -7.23 5.77
C ALA A 211 -1.94 -5.76 5.96
N HIS A 212 -0.93 -5.53 6.82
CA HIS A 212 -0.35 -4.21 7.09
C HIS A 212 0.73 -3.77 6.07
N LEU A 213 0.80 -4.45 4.94
CA LEU A 213 1.74 -4.16 3.86
C LEU A 213 1.14 -3.16 2.87
N LEU A 214 1.91 -2.12 2.53
CA LEU A 214 1.56 -1.22 1.43
C LEU A 214 1.55 -2.00 0.11
N PRO A 215 0.49 -1.90 -0.70
CA PRO A 215 0.43 -2.56 -2.00
C PRO A 215 1.65 -2.22 -2.86
N MET A 216 2.18 -3.22 -3.57
CA MET A 216 3.39 -3.04 -4.37
C MET A 216 3.16 -2.10 -5.58
N SER A 217 1.93 -2.04 -6.08
CA SER A 217 1.52 -1.07 -7.12
C SER A 217 1.78 0.38 -6.70
N VAL A 218 1.59 0.68 -5.41
CA VAL A 218 1.86 1.99 -4.81
C VAL A 218 3.33 2.12 -4.41
N SER A 219 3.90 1.15 -3.66
CA SER A 219 5.26 1.26 -3.11
C SER A 219 6.33 1.42 -4.19
N ARG A 220 6.16 0.81 -5.37
CA ARG A 220 7.10 0.93 -6.50
C ARG A 220 7.23 2.34 -7.08
N LYS A 221 6.34 3.25 -6.72
CA LYS A 221 6.38 4.66 -7.17
C LYS A 221 7.28 5.54 -6.31
N PHE A 222 7.82 5.00 -5.22
CA PHE A 222 8.62 5.73 -4.25
C PHE A 222 9.96 5.07 -4.01
N ASP A 223 10.92 5.87 -3.57
CA ASP A 223 12.16 5.34 -2.99
C ASP A 223 11.92 4.88 -1.54
N SER A 224 12.54 3.76 -1.15
CA SER A 224 12.43 3.21 0.20
C SER A 224 12.78 4.23 1.29
N ALA A 225 13.82 5.05 1.06
CA ALA A 225 14.23 6.09 1.99
C ALA A 225 13.16 7.17 2.20
N GLN A 226 12.39 7.49 1.16
CA GLN A 226 11.27 8.45 1.25
C GLN A 226 10.15 7.92 2.14
N LEU A 227 9.74 6.67 1.93
CA LEU A 227 8.69 6.02 2.74
C LEU A 227 9.12 5.87 4.21
N GLN A 228 10.38 5.50 4.45
CA GLN A 228 10.92 5.38 5.80
C GLN A 228 10.96 6.73 6.53
N LYS A 229 11.51 7.76 5.88
CA LYS A 229 11.70 9.08 6.50
C LYS A 229 10.39 9.83 6.70
N SER A 230 9.53 9.89 5.68
CA SER A 230 8.34 10.75 5.70
C SER A 230 7.11 10.09 6.31
N LEU A 231 6.99 8.76 6.21
CA LEU A 231 5.84 7.99 6.72
C LEU A 231 6.20 7.10 7.91
N GLN A 232 7.49 6.91 8.19
CA GLN A 232 8.02 6.01 9.23
C GLN A 232 7.60 4.55 9.01
N TRP A 233 7.29 4.19 7.78
CA TRP A 233 7.09 2.80 7.40
C TRP A 233 8.45 2.11 7.20
N ARG A 234 8.52 0.82 7.42
CA ARG A 234 9.76 0.04 7.29
C ARG A 234 9.65 -1.00 6.20
N GLU A 235 10.79 -1.44 5.68
CA GLU A 235 10.80 -2.56 4.75
C GLU A 235 10.37 -3.85 5.45
N LEU A 236 9.55 -4.66 4.79
CA LEU A 236 9.16 -5.98 5.26
C LEU A 236 10.40 -6.88 5.29
N THR A 237 10.74 -7.40 6.45
CA THR A 237 11.86 -8.33 6.60
C THR A 237 11.45 -9.77 6.29
N ALA A 238 12.43 -10.60 5.89
CA ALA A 238 12.19 -12.02 5.65
C ALA A 238 11.68 -12.74 6.92
N LEU A 239 12.08 -12.30 8.11
CA LEU A 239 11.61 -12.88 9.38
C LEU A 239 10.15 -12.55 9.65
N GLU A 240 9.72 -11.29 9.45
CA GLU A 240 8.33 -10.89 9.63
C GLU A 240 7.41 -11.58 8.62
N TRP A 241 7.88 -11.72 7.38
CA TRP A 241 7.16 -12.51 6.39
C TRP A 241 7.06 -13.98 6.80
N LEU A 242 8.16 -14.57 7.30
CA LEU A 242 8.15 -15.94 7.80
C LEU A 242 7.14 -16.11 8.96
N GLN A 243 7.15 -15.19 9.93
CA GLN A 243 6.16 -15.20 11.02
C GLN A 243 4.72 -15.19 10.52
N HIS A 244 4.46 -14.42 9.45
CA HIS A 244 3.14 -14.37 8.84
C HIS A 244 2.74 -15.69 8.17
N ILE A 245 3.63 -16.30 7.37
CA ILE A 245 3.29 -17.52 6.61
C ILE A 245 3.25 -18.79 7.45
N VAL A 246 3.87 -18.80 8.64
CA VAL A 246 3.79 -19.92 9.57
C VAL A 246 2.65 -19.77 10.58
N ASP A 247 1.89 -18.68 10.55
CA ASP A 247 0.69 -18.53 11.36
C ASP A 247 -0.37 -19.55 10.89
N PRO A 248 -0.86 -20.43 11.77
CA PRO A 248 -1.89 -21.42 11.43
C PRO A 248 -3.12 -20.81 10.75
N LYS A 249 -3.48 -19.59 11.11
CA LYS A 249 -4.61 -18.86 10.49
C LYS A 249 -4.38 -18.52 9.02
N VAL A 250 -3.12 -18.43 8.59
CA VAL A 250 -2.73 -18.06 7.22
C VAL A 250 -2.55 -19.30 6.36
N TYR A 251 -1.74 -20.26 6.78
CA TYR A 251 -1.41 -21.40 5.94
C TYR A 251 -2.56 -22.40 5.77
N THR A 252 -3.53 -22.45 6.69
CA THR A 252 -4.70 -23.33 6.55
C THR A 252 -5.76 -22.81 5.57
N GLN A 253 -5.67 -21.55 5.13
CA GLN A 253 -6.67 -20.97 4.23
C GLN A 253 -6.50 -21.36 2.76
N LYS A 254 -5.27 -21.66 2.32
CA LYS A 254 -4.96 -22.01 0.92
C LYS A 254 -3.96 -23.15 0.88
N ASN A 255 -4.35 -24.32 0.41
CA ASN A 255 -3.50 -25.52 0.35
C ASN A 255 -2.19 -25.31 -0.42
N ASP A 256 -2.19 -24.50 -1.50
CA ASP A 256 -1.00 -24.25 -2.31
C ASP A 256 0.09 -23.49 -1.56
N PHE A 257 -0.29 -22.68 -0.56
CA PHE A 257 0.63 -21.90 0.28
C PHE A 257 0.82 -22.48 1.68
N ASN A 258 0.38 -23.70 1.91
CA ASN A 258 0.61 -24.39 3.17
C ASN A 258 2.03 -24.93 3.25
N ILE A 259 2.85 -24.36 4.15
CA ILE A 259 4.26 -24.75 4.31
C ILE A 259 4.45 -26.20 4.79
N VAL A 260 3.43 -26.81 5.40
CA VAL A 260 3.48 -28.17 5.93
C VAL A 260 3.00 -29.19 4.89
N GLU A 261 2.13 -28.80 3.97
CA GLU A 261 1.50 -29.72 3.00
C GLU A 261 2.04 -29.56 1.58
N SER A 262 2.48 -28.33 1.19
CA SER A 262 2.96 -28.05 -0.15
C SER A 262 4.49 -28.09 -0.22
N PRO A 263 5.10 -29.15 -0.79
CA PRO A 263 6.55 -29.23 -0.96
C PRO A 263 7.11 -28.10 -1.83
N VAL A 264 6.35 -27.67 -2.85
CA VAL A 264 6.73 -26.59 -3.75
C VAL A 264 6.81 -25.25 -3.01
N TRP A 265 5.83 -24.97 -2.17
CA TRP A 265 5.84 -23.74 -1.37
C TRP A 265 6.93 -23.77 -0.29
N ALA A 266 7.09 -24.89 0.42
CA ALA A 266 8.15 -25.06 1.41
C ALA A 266 9.54 -24.84 0.78
N ASP A 267 9.80 -25.42 -0.40
CA ASP A 267 11.03 -25.19 -1.14
C ASP A 267 11.27 -23.71 -1.45
N ARG A 268 10.25 -22.99 -1.95
CA ARG A 268 10.35 -21.54 -2.20
C ARG A 268 10.68 -20.76 -0.93
N VAL A 269 10.04 -21.10 0.20
CA VAL A 269 10.32 -20.47 1.50
C VAL A 269 11.76 -20.70 1.92
N LEU A 270 12.24 -21.94 1.84
CA LEU A 270 13.62 -22.32 2.18
C LEU A 270 14.63 -21.60 1.29
N GLN A 271 14.36 -21.42 0.00
CA GLN A 271 15.23 -20.67 -0.90
C GLN A 271 15.29 -19.17 -0.56
N VAL A 272 14.14 -18.58 -0.20
CA VAL A 272 14.09 -17.19 0.26
C VAL A 272 14.93 -17.01 1.52
N LEU A 273 14.72 -17.86 2.51
CA LEU A 273 15.49 -17.83 3.75
C LEU A 273 16.97 -18.10 3.52
N GLY A 274 17.31 -19.05 2.67
CA GLY A 274 18.70 -19.37 2.30
C GLY A 274 19.43 -18.16 1.71
N ARG A 275 18.77 -17.39 0.83
CA ARG A 275 19.33 -16.15 0.27
C ARG A 275 19.58 -15.08 1.33
N CYS A 276 18.66 -14.93 2.29
CA CYS A 276 18.74 -13.93 3.34
C CYS A 276 19.57 -14.36 4.54
N TRP A 277 19.83 -15.68 4.70
CA TRP A 277 20.44 -16.25 5.90
C TRP A 277 21.72 -15.56 6.36
N PRO A 278 22.70 -15.25 5.48
CA PRO A 278 23.92 -14.59 5.90
C PRO A 278 23.74 -13.13 6.34
N THR A 279 22.64 -12.47 5.93
CA THR A 279 22.35 -11.08 6.29
C THR A 279 21.54 -10.95 7.56
N LEU A 280 20.93 -12.05 8.03
CA LEU A 280 20.17 -12.07 9.27
C LEU A 280 21.11 -12.03 10.48
N SER A 281 20.75 -11.22 11.48
CA SER A 281 21.42 -11.25 12.79
C SER A 281 21.27 -12.61 13.46
N LYS A 282 22.15 -12.95 14.38
CA LYS A 282 22.08 -14.21 15.14
C LYS A 282 20.73 -14.37 15.88
N VAL A 283 20.22 -13.27 16.43
CA VAL A 283 18.90 -13.26 17.11
C VAL A 283 17.79 -13.64 16.13
N ASN A 284 17.80 -13.05 14.92
CA ASN A 284 16.81 -13.32 13.90
C ASN A 284 16.94 -14.73 13.33
N GLN A 285 18.17 -15.27 13.19
CA GLN A 285 18.40 -16.66 12.82
C GLN A 285 17.80 -17.62 13.88
N THR A 286 18.05 -17.38 15.16
CA THR A 286 17.47 -18.17 16.25
C THR A 286 15.94 -18.09 16.27
N SER A 287 15.38 -16.90 16.04
CA SER A 287 13.92 -16.73 15.94
C SER A 287 13.34 -17.51 14.76
N ALA A 288 13.98 -17.46 13.59
CA ALA A 288 13.55 -18.21 12.40
C ALA A 288 13.62 -19.74 12.63
N ILE A 289 14.67 -20.22 13.30
CA ILE A 289 14.79 -21.62 13.69
C ILE A 289 13.63 -22.01 14.59
N GLY A 290 13.36 -21.25 15.66
CA GLY A 290 12.27 -21.53 16.59
C GLY A 290 10.87 -21.52 15.98
N LEU A 291 10.68 -20.88 14.81
CA LEU A 291 9.44 -20.93 14.04
C LEU A 291 9.29 -22.20 13.19
N LEU A 292 10.41 -22.78 12.73
CA LEU A 292 10.41 -23.87 11.75
C LEU A 292 10.77 -25.24 12.35
N ASP A 293 11.47 -25.29 13.49
CA ASP A 293 12.00 -26.53 14.09
C ASP A 293 10.91 -27.56 14.43
N LYS A 294 9.68 -27.09 14.71
CA LYS A 294 8.51 -27.91 15.07
C LYS A 294 7.53 -28.14 13.93
N LEU A 295 7.83 -27.61 12.74
CA LEU A 295 6.99 -27.74 11.57
C LEU A 295 7.55 -28.80 10.61
N ALA A 296 6.67 -29.59 10.01
CA ALA A 296 7.04 -30.50 8.92
C ALA A 296 7.25 -29.74 7.60
N CYS A 297 8.26 -28.86 7.58
CA CYS A 297 8.47 -27.90 6.49
C CYS A 297 9.62 -28.28 5.54
N ILE A 298 10.26 -29.43 5.72
CA ILE A 298 11.35 -29.91 4.86
C ILE A 298 10.80 -30.90 3.85
N PRO A 299 10.85 -30.60 2.54
CA PRO A 299 10.51 -31.55 1.49
C PRO A 299 11.56 -32.68 1.44
N THR A 300 11.12 -33.94 1.51
CA THR A 300 12.00 -35.11 1.45
C THR A 300 11.45 -36.18 0.49
N SER A 301 12.26 -37.16 0.17
CA SER A 301 11.86 -38.36 -0.59
C SER A 301 10.70 -39.13 0.04
N ALA A 302 10.49 -38.99 1.35
CA ALA A 302 9.41 -39.60 2.13
C ALA A 302 8.30 -38.62 2.53
N GLY A 303 8.09 -37.53 1.76
CA GLY A 303 7.12 -36.47 2.05
C GLY A 303 7.69 -35.39 2.95
N MET A 304 6.79 -34.54 3.48
CA MET A 304 7.17 -33.43 4.36
C MET A 304 7.61 -33.93 5.72
N LYS A 305 8.74 -33.43 6.24
CA LYS A 305 9.32 -33.83 7.52
C LYS A 305 9.74 -32.65 8.37
N MET A 306 9.82 -32.82 9.67
CA MET A 306 10.47 -31.85 10.54
C MET A 306 11.97 -31.79 10.23
N PRO A 307 12.63 -30.63 10.45
CA PRO A 307 14.07 -30.53 10.21
C PRO A 307 14.91 -31.61 10.90
N SER A 308 14.57 -31.95 12.16
CA SER A 308 15.26 -32.99 12.95
C SER A 308 15.10 -34.42 12.39
N ASP A 309 14.11 -34.65 11.54
CA ASP A 309 13.82 -35.96 10.97
C ASP A 309 14.32 -36.13 9.54
N ALA A 310 14.84 -35.05 8.94
CA ALA A 310 15.33 -35.03 7.57
C ALA A 310 16.85 -35.24 7.51
N TYR A 311 17.33 -35.82 6.41
CA TYR A 311 18.74 -36.10 6.17
C TYR A 311 19.24 -35.46 4.88
N PHE A 312 20.51 -35.05 4.85
CA PHE A 312 21.17 -34.63 3.61
C PHE A 312 21.42 -35.79 2.66
N SER A 313 21.53 -35.54 1.37
CA SER A 313 21.72 -36.57 0.32
C SER A 313 23.04 -37.36 0.41
N ASN A 314 24.03 -36.86 1.18
CA ASN A 314 25.28 -37.59 1.43
C ASN A 314 25.15 -38.71 2.46
N VAL A 315 23.95 -38.95 3.01
CA VAL A 315 23.66 -39.94 4.04
C VAL A 315 22.85 -41.10 3.44
N ASP A 316 23.18 -41.56 2.25
CA ASP A 316 22.48 -42.64 1.55
C ASP A 316 22.96 -44.04 2.03
N ILE A 317 22.85 -44.29 3.34
CA ILE A 317 23.17 -45.59 3.94
C ILE A 317 21.95 -46.52 3.91
N PHE A 318 20.73 -45.98 3.98
CA PHE A 318 19.48 -46.72 3.96
C PHE A 318 18.50 -46.05 2.97
N HIS A 319 17.92 -46.83 2.06
CA HIS A 319 17.04 -46.37 0.98
C HIS A 319 15.72 -45.76 1.47
N ASP A 320 15.34 -45.93 2.72
CA ASP A 320 14.10 -45.46 3.32
C ASP A 320 14.29 -44.22 4.22
N LEU A 321 15.50 -43.65 4.27
CA LEU A 321 15.72 -42.40 4.98
C LEU A 321 15.02 -41.24 4.27
N PRO A 322 14.40 -40.31 5.02
CA PRO A 322 13.82 -39.11 4.45
C PRO A 322 14.91 -38.12 4.02
N ILE A 323 15.42 -38.33 2.83
CA ILE A 323 16.45 -37.48 2.21
C ILE A 323 15.82 -36.19 1.68
N VAL A 324 16.41 -35.04 1.98
CA VAL A 324 15.95 -33.75 1.49
C VAL A 324 15.92 -33.77 -0.04
N SER A 325 14.74 -33.52 -0.61
CA SER A 325 14.48 -33.48 -2.04
C SER A 325 13.65 -32.23 -2.36
N LEU A 326 14.30 -31.21 -2.93
CA LEU A 326 13.66 -29.94 -3.26
C LEU A 326 12.98 -30.05 -4.64
N PRO A 327 11.67 -29.79 -4.75
CA PRO A 327 10.93 -29.83 -6.03
C PRO A 327 11.54 -28.99 -7.15
N SER A 328 12.18 -27.86 -6.83
CA SER A 328 12.87 -27.02 -7.79
C SER A 328 14.13 -27.64 -8.40
N GLY A 329 14.63 -28.73 -7.85
CA GLY A 329 15.92 -29.32 -8.25
C GLY A 329 17.15 -28.48 -7.90
N VAL A 330 17.00 -27.44 -7.09
CA VAL A 330 18.13 -26.61 -6.63
C VAL A 330 19.07 -27.44 -5.78
N GLN A 331 20.37 -27.35 -6.09
CA GLN A 331 21.39 -28.03 -5.31
C GLN A 331 21.53 -27.41 -3.92
N ILE A 332 21.56 -28.26 -2.90
CA ILE A 332 21.74 -27.85 -1.51
C ILE A 332 23.22 -27.57 -1.27
N LYS A 333 23.61 -26.28 -1.41
CA LYS A 333 24.99 -25.79 -1.24
C LYS A 333 25.00 -24.40 -0.59
N GLY A 334 26.12 -24.07 0.04
CA GLY A 334 26.37 -22.73 0.55
C GLY A 334 25.37 -22.27 1.61
N ASN A 335 24.69 -21.15 1.37
CA ASN A 335 23.78 -20.56 2.34
C ASN A 335 22.55 -21.43 2.63
N LEU A 336 22.04 -22.15 1.63
CA LEU A 336 20.91 -23.04 1.81
C LEU A 336 21.32 -24.27 2.63
N GLU A 337 22.50 -24.82 2.40
CA GLU A 337 23.05 -25.91 3.24
C GLU A 337 23.26 -25.45 4.68
N LYS A 338 23.79 -24.24 4.86
CA LYS A 338 23.95 -23.65 6.20
C LYS A 338 22.61 -23.48 6.90
N LEU A 339 21.60 -22.92 6.23
CA LEU A 339 20.25 -22.80 6.77
C LEU A 339 19.70 -24.16 7.22
N LEU A 340 19.74 -25.17 6.34
CA LEU A 340 19.23 -26.52 6.67
C LEU A 340 20.01 -27.18 7.84
N THR A 341 21.32 -26.92 7.91
CA THR A 341 22.16 -27.41 9.03
C THR A 341 21.75 -26.72 10.34
N ASP A 342 21.58 -25.39 10.30
CA ASP A 342 21.19 -24.59 11.47
C ASP A 342 19.76 -24.94 11.94
N LEU A 343 18.86 -25.33 11.01
CA LEU A 343 17.51 -25.86 11.32
C LEU A 343 17.54 -27.25 11.94
N GLY A 344 18.65 -28.00 11.88
CA GLY A 344 18.78 -29.32 12.47
C GLY A 344 18.64 -30.51 11.52
N VAL A 345 18.68 -30.27 10.20
CA VAL A 345 18.74 -31.35 9.19
C VAL A 345 20.04 -32.15 9.41
N ARG A 346 19.93 -33.48 9.46
CA ARG A 346 21.00 -34.38 9.90
C ARG A 346 22.00 -34.64 8.79
N LYS A 347 23.29 -34.46 9.10
CA LYS A 347 24.42 -34.81 8.22
C LYS A 347 24.93 -36.22 8.41
N HIS A 348 24.50 -36.90 9.48
CA HIS A 348 24.93 -38.26 9.82
C HIS A 348 23.74 -39.04 10.39
N VAL A 349 23.77 -40.35 10.22
CA VAL A 349 22.80 -41.27 10.89
C VAL A 349 23.29 -41.58 12.29
N ASP A 350 22.41 -41.41 13.26
CA ASP A 350 22.74 -41.78 14.67
C ASP A 350 22.97 -43.28 14.82
N LEU A 351 23.95 -43.63 15.63
CA LEU A 351 24.26 -45.02 15.95
C LEU A 351 23.04 -45.80 16.46
N GLN A 352 22.12 -45.11 17.17
CA GLN A 352 20.88 -45.70 17.65
C GLN A 352 19.97 -46.17 16.50
N VAL A 353 19.89 -45.36 15.43
CA VAL A 353 19.10 -45.71 14.22
C VAL A 353 19.72 -46.92 13.51
N ILE A 354 21.05 -46.94 13.40
CA ILE A 354 21.80 -48.07 12.83
C ILE A 354 21.57 -49.31 13.66
N PHE A 355 21.72 -49.23 14.98
CA PHE A 355 21.54 -50.33 15.89
C PHE A 355 20.11 -50.91 15.86
N ASN A 356 19.11 -50.06 15.94
CA ASN A 356 17.72 -50.48 15.90
C ASN A 356 17.37 -51.23 14.61
N ARG A 357 17.92 -50.78 13.47
CA ARG A 357 17.67 -51.45 12.18
C ARG A 357 18.42 -52.77 12.03
N HIS A 358 19.66 -52.83 12.49
CA HIS A 358 20.41 -54.09 12.44
C HIS A 358 19.83 -55.15 13.40
N VAL A 359 19.35 -54.77 14.56
CA VAL A 359 18.80 -55.72 15.55
C VAL A 359 17.42 -56.23 15.16
N PHE A 360 16.56 -55.37 14.60
CA PHE A 360 15.18 -55.75 14.26
C PHE A 360 14.99 -56.28 12.84
N HIS A 361 15.96 -56.13 11.92
CA HIS A 361 15.88 -56.62 10.54
C HIS A 361 16.87 -57.73 10.22
N SER A 362 17.66 -58.23 11.20
CA SER A 362 18.36 -59.49 10.99
C SER A 362 17.33 -60.62 10.96
N PRO A 363 17.22 -61.34 9.81
CA PRO A 363 16.37 -62.53 9.78
C PRO A 363 16.86 -63.49 10.88
N ALA A 364 15.98 -63.78 11.84
CA ALA A 364 16.24 -64.74 12.87
C ALA A 364 16.80 -66.01 12.21
N ARG A 365 18.12 -66.30 12.38
CA ARG A 365 18.68 -67.62 12.13
C ARG A 365 17.87 -68.59 12.99
N ARG A 366 16.94 -69.30 12.34
CA ARG A 366 16.36 -70.51 12.94
C ARG A 366 17.51 -71.44 13.26
N LEU A 367 17.86 -71.53 14.56
CA LEU A 367 18.65 -72.62 15.07
C LEU A 367 17.84 -73.89 14.80
N SER A 368 18.20 -74.58 13.73
CA SER A 368 17.76 -75.92 13.50
C SER A 368 18.34 -76.78 14.65
N ASN A 369 17.46 -77.23 15.54
CA ASN A 369 17.81 -78.26 16.52
C ASN A 369 18.26 -79.49 15.74
N PRO A 370 19.42 -80.13 16.06
CA PRO A 370 19.76 -81.41 15.53
C PRO A 370 18.88 -82.48 16.25
N THR A 371 18.00 -83.10 15.46
CA THR A 371 17.29 -84.30 15.88
C THR A 371 18.31 -85.36 16.19
N ALA A 372 18.35 -85.79 17.48
CA ALA A 372 19.03 -86.98 17.89
C ALA A 372 18.30 -88.18 17.32
N ALA A 373 18.97 -88.91 16.48
CA ALA A 373 18.59 -90.25 16.11
C ALA A 373 19.10 -91.19 17.17
N GLY A 374 18.20 -92.02 17.69
CA GLY A 374 18.45 -93.19 18.50
C GLY A 374 17.36 -94.17 18.24
#